data_0fe2a77c7c2d92ea1f41ca1b52dec27c
#
_entry.id   0fe2a77c7c2d92ea1f41ca1b52dec27c
#
_cell.length_a   1.000
_cell.length_b   1.000
_cell.length_c   1.000
_cell.angle_alpha   90.00
_cell.angle_beta   90.00
_cell.angle_gamma   90.00
#
_symmetry.space_group_name_H-M   'P 1'
#
loop_
_entity.id
_entity.type
_entity.pdbx_description
1 polymer ?
#
loop_
_entity_poly.entity_id
_entity_poly.type
_entity_poly.pdbx_seq_one_letter_code
_entity_poly.pdbx_strand_id
1 'polypeptide(L)'
;MIICIRMVKQMKISNIKKISGRVLSYIVSRESIITLITCVAVSIIIGACMVYSRKDEDKSIKVGIIYVGDASTAYTDNFIEALADIKEEYGDKVEVMHMYNVAEGTERDYLERLVSDGCNMIFSTSYNYGVTTKELAQKYPE
;
A
#
# COMPACT_ATOMS: atom_id res chain seq x y z
N MET A 1 6.51 7.48 -74.61
CA MET A 1 7.08 7.25 -73.26
C MET A 1 6.27 7.84 -72.10
N ILE A 2 5.52 8.93 -72.28
CA ILE A 2 4.74 9.65 -71.25
C ILE A 2 3.43 8.89 -70.82
N ILE A 3 2.82 8.14 -71.76
CA ILE A 3 1.53 7.40 -71.49
C ILE A 3 1.75 6.23 -70.54
N CYS A 4 2.88 5.53 -70.63
CA CYS A 4 3.20 4.35 -69.78
C CYS A 4 3.42 4.75 -68.33
N ILE A 5 4.03 5.89 -68.06
CA ILE A 5 4.27 6.41 -66.70
C ILE A 5 2.94 6.81 -66.01
N ARG A 6 1.99 7.33 -66.78
CA ARG A 6 0.67 7.74 -66.26
C ARG A 6 -0.21 6.55 -65.89
N MET A 7 -0.13 5.44 -66.65
CA MET A 7 -0.85 4.19 -66.36
C MET A 7 -0.29 3.47 -65.09
N VAL A 8 1.02 3.40 -64.92
CA VAL A 8 1.64 2.80 -63.75
C VAL A 8 1.32 3.61 -62.49
N LYS A 9 1.30 4.92 -62.56
CA LYS A 9 0.93 5.79 -61.43
C LYS A 9 -0.53 5.64 -61.05
N GLN A 10 -1.45 5.49 -62.01
CA GLN A 10 -2.87 5.25 -61.80
C GLN A 10 -3.10 3.85 -61.15
N MET A 11 -2.44 2.79 -61.64
CA MET A 11 -2.54 1.44 -61.06
C MET A 11 -2.00 1.39 -59.62
N LYS A 12 -0.92 2.11 -59.33
CA LYS A 12 -0.35 2.13 -57.97
C LYS A 12 -1.29 2.85 -56.98
N ILE A 13 -1.95 3.92 -57.37
CA ILE A 13 -2.91 4.67 -56.53
C ILE A 13 -4.20 3.85 -56.29
N SER A 14 -4.71 3.14 -57.33
CA SER A 14 -5.91 2.32 -57.19
C SER A 14 -5.69 1.11 -56.25
N ASN A 15 -4.51 0.49 -56.31
CA ASN A 15 -4.11 -0.60 -55.39
C ASN A 15 -3.96 -0.12 -53.94
N ILE A 16 -3.41 1.06 -53.74
CA ILE A 16 -3.26 1.66 -52.39
C ILE A 16 -4.64 1.99 -51.82
N LYS A 17 -5.58 2.56 -52.59
CA LYS A 17 -6.94 2.81 -52.14
C LYS A 17 -7.70 1.51 -51.81
N LYS A 18 -7.51 0.44 -52.62
CA LYS A 18 -8.14 -0.87 -52.39
C LYS A 18 -7.62 -1.56 -51.15
N ILE A 19 -6.31 -1.43 -50.86
CA ILE A 19 -5.67 -1.96 -49.64
C ILE A 19 -6.13 -1.16 -48.41
N SER A 20 -6.16 0.18 -48.50
CA SER A 20 -6.69 1.08 -47.46
C SER A 20 -8.14 0.77 -47.11
N GLY A 21 -8.97 0.52 -48.08
CA GLY A 21 -10.39 0.19 -47.87
C GLY A 21 -10.57 -1.19 -47.17
N ARG A 22 -9.75 -2.20 -47.50
CA ARG A 22 -9.79 -3.51 -46.84
C ARG A 22 -9.27 -3.47 -45.41
N VAL A 23 -8.21 -2.72 -45.17
CA VAL A 23 -7.67 -2.52 -43.81
C VAL A 23 -8.68 -1.76 -42.95
N LEU A 24 -9.30 -0.72 -43.50
CA LEU A 24 -10.31 0.04 -42.79
C LEU A 24 -11.58 -0.78 -42.48
N SER A 25 -12.03 -1.63 -43.42
CA SER A 25 -13.18 -2.51 -43.22
C SER A 25 -12.88 -3.63 -42.20
N TYR A 26 -11.66 -4.09 -42.10
CA TYR A 26 -11.22 -5.05 -41.08
C TYR A 26 -11.17 -4.43 -39.67
N ILE A 27 -10.67 -3.20 -39.57
CA ILE A 27 -10.61 -2.45 -38.30
C ILE A 27 -12.01 -2.10 -37.78
N VAL A 28 -12.95 -1.85 -38.68
CA VAL A 28 -14.36 -1.49 -38.35
C VAL A 28 -15.27 -2.73 -38.33
N SER A 29 -14.73 -3.94 -38.48
CA SER A 29 -15.54 -5.16 -38.34
C SER A 29 -16.05 -5.27 -36.89
N ARG A 30 -17.29 -5.73 -36.75
CA ARG A 30 -17.94 -5.89 -35.42
C ARG A 30 -17.09 -6.73 -34.43
N GLU A 31 -16.40 -7.73 -34.94
CA GLU A 31 -15.49 -8.60 -34.24
C GLU A 31 -14.27 -7.84 -33.67
N SER A 32 -13.67 -6.95 -34.45
CA SER A 32 -12.53 -6.14 -34.04
C SER A 32 -12.89 -5.12 -32.97
N ILE A 33 -14.10 -4.55 -33.05
CA ILE A 33 -14.62 -3.60 -32.07
C ILE A 33 -14.85 -4.33 -30.73
N ILE A 34 -15.42 -5.52 -30.74
CA ILE A 34 -15.67 -6.32 -29.56
C ILE A 34 -14.34 -6.70 -28.86
N THR A 35 -13.33 -7.15 -29.62
CA THR A 35 -12.02 -7.47 -29.05
C THR A 35 -11.32 -6.25 -28.45
N LEU A 36 -11.46 -5.09 -29.06
CA LEU A 36 -10.88 -3.84 -28.55
C LEU A 36 -11.56 -3.41 -27.24
N ILE A 37 -12.88 -3.51 -27.14
CA ILE A 37 -13.64 -3.19 -25.94
C ILE A 37 -13.26 -4.17 -24.80
N THR A 38 -13.13 -5.46 -25.10
CA THR A 38 -12.74 -6.47 -24.09
C THR A 38 -11.32 -6.22 -23.59
N CYS A 39 -10.35 -5.90 -24.45
CA CYS A 39 -9.00 -5.56 -24.03
C CYS A 39 -8.96 -4.32 -23.13
N VAL A 40 -9.70 -3.27 -23.47
CA VAL A 40 -9.81 -2.05 -22.65
C VAL A 40 -10.45 -2.37 -21.29
N ALA A 41 -11.53 -3.14 -21.26
CA ALA A 41 -12.19 -3.53 -20.02
C ALA A 41 -11.26 -4.34 -19.10
N VAL A 42 -10.52 -5.32 -19.65
CA VAL A 42 -9.54 -6.11 -18.90
C VAL A 42 -8.41 -5.23 -18.34
N SER A 43 -7.91 -4.28 -19.14
CA SER A 43 -6.87 -3.34 -18.68
C SER A 43 -7.34 -2.45 -17.54
N ILE A 44 -8.59 -1.99 -17.57
CA ILE A 44 -9.20 -1.21 -16.49
C ILE A 44 -9.33 -2.06 -15.20
N ILE A 45 -9.77 -3.31 -15.33
CA ILE A 45 -9.91 -4.22 -14.20
C ILE A 45 -8.54 -4.51 -13.55
N ILE A 46 -7.50 -4.80 -14.36
CA ILE A 46 -6.13 -5.03 -13.86
C ILE A 46 -5.61 -3.76 -13.17
N GLY A 47 -5.80 -2.58 -13.76
CA GLY A 47 -5.42 -1.31 -13.17
C GLY A 47 -6.13 -1.05 -11.84
N ALA A 48 -7.43 -1.30 -11.77
CA ALA A 48 -8.21 -1.17 -10.53
C ALA A 48 -7.75 -2.17 -9.45
N CYS A 49 -7.46 -3.43 -9.81
CA CYS A 49 -6.90 -4.42 -8.88
C CYS A 49 -5.52 -4.00 -8.35
N MET A 50 -4.65 -3.45 -9.20
CA MET A 50 -3.33 -2.97 -8.74
C MET A 50 -3.43 -1.77 -7.78
N VAL A 51 -4.36 -0.85 -8.04
CA VAL A 51 -4.60 0.29 -7.14
C VAL A 51 -5.21 -0.18 -5.82
N TYR A 52 -6.12 -1.16 -5.87
CA TYR A 52 -6.75 -1.71 -4.66
C TYR A 52 -5.74 -2.49 -3.80
N SER A 53 -4.87 -3.30 -4.41
CA SER A 53 -3.79 -4.03 -3.71
C SER A 53 -2.77 -3.10 -3.06
N ARG A 54 -2.48 -1.93 -3.65
CA ARG A 54 -1.58 -0.94 -3.04
C ARG A 54 -2.16 -0.26 -1.81
N LYS A 55 -3.49 -0.22 -1.69
CA LYS A 55 -4.15 0.39 -0.53
C LYS A 55 -4.01 -0.43 0.76
N ASP A 56 -3.70 -1.74 0.65
CA ASP A 56 -3.46 -2.61 1.80
C ASP A 56 -2.00 -2.57 2.31
N GLU A 57 -1.04 -2.04 1.52
CA GLU A 57 0.36 -1.88 1.94
C GLU A 57 0.63 -0.62 2.78
N ASP A 58 -0.34 0.27 2.88
CA ASP A 58 -0.21 1.52 3.66
C ASP A 58 -0.89 1.40 5.04
N LYS A 59 -0.85 0.21 5.65
CA LYS A 59 -1.28 0.03 7.04
C LYS A 59 -0.28 0.75 7.94
N SER A 60 -0.76 1.78 8.63
CA SER A 60 0.02 2.41 9.70
C SER A 60 0.36 1.37 10.77
N ILE A 61 1.60 1.38 11.23
CA ILE A 61 2.04 0.58 12.37
C ILE A 61 1.61 1.30 13.62
N LYS A 62 0.82 0.63 14.46
CA LYS A 62 0.38 1.16 15.75
C LYS A 62 1.30 0.62 16.83
N VAL A 63 2.06 1.54 17.43
CA VAL A 63 3.05 1.23 18.46
C VAL A 63 2.48 1.58 19.83
N GLY A 64 2.40 0.62 20.72
CA GLY A 64 2.06 0.83 22.13
C GLY A 64 3.31 0.83 23.00
N ILE A 65 3.38 1.70 24.01
CA ILE A 65 4.49 1.74 24.93
C ILE A 65 3.99 2.00 26.36
N ILE A 66 4.52 1.23 27.32
CA ILE A 66 4.22 1.38 28.75
C ILE A 66 5.45 1.88 29.49
N TYR A 67 5.25 2.88 30.36
CA TYR A 67 6.30 3.52 31.16
C TYR A 67 6.04 3.38 32.65
N VAL A 68 7.11 3.24 33.43
CA VAL A 68 7.05 3.26 34.90
C VAL A 68 6.73 4.65 35.43
N GLY A 69 7.29 5.67 34.79
CA GLY A 69 7.12 7.07 35.15
C GLY A 69 6.23 7.84 34.20
N ASP A 70 6.12 9.14 34.47
CA ASP A 70 5.49 10.10 33.59
C ASP A 70 6.50 10.75 32.63
N ALA A 71 5.99 11.62 31.75
CA ALA A 71 6.80 12.33 30.76
C ALA A 71 7.84 13.31 31.36
N SER A 72 7.78 13.60 32.66
CA SER A 72 8.73 14.52 33.33
C SER A 72 10.02 13.82 33.79
N THR A 73 10.04 12.49 33.78
CA THR A 73 11.23 11.73 34.16
C THR A 73 12.19 11.61 32.98
N ALA A 74 13.47 11.93 33.18
CA ALA A 74 14.50 11.86 32.15
C ALA A 74 14.58 10.48 31.46
N TYR A 75 14.27 9.39 32.20
CA TYR A 75 14.24 8.04 31.66
C TYR A 75 13.11 7.87 30.64
N THR A 76 11.90 8.33 30.96
CA THR A 76 10.73 8.25 30.06
C THR A 76 10.88 9.21 28.88
N ASP A 77 11.42 10.39 29.11
CA ASP A 77 11.61 11.43 28.10
C ASP A 77 12.49 10.96 26.93
N ASN A 78 13.57 10.23 27.20
CA ASN A 78 14.42 9.65 26.16
C ASN A 78 13.64 8.74 25.18
N PHE A 79 12.65 7.98 25.66
CA PHE A 79 11.81 7.16 24.78
C PHE A 79 10.81 8.00 23.99
N ILE A 80 10.29 9.07 24.61
CA ILE A 80 9.36 9.98 23.94
C ILE A 80 10.07 10.70 22.79
N GLU A 81 11.28 11.22 23.02
CA GLU A 81 12.09 11.86 21.97
C GLU A 81 12.38 10.87 20.83
N ALA A 82 12.83 9.65 21.13
CA ALA A 82 13.10 8.64 20.10
C ALA A 82 11.85 8.29 19.26
N LEU A 83 10.67 8.25 19.88
CA LEU A 83 9.42 8.01 19.18
C LEU A 83 8.95 9.23 18.37
N ALA A 84 9.26 10.45 18.82
CA ALA A 84 9.00 11.68 18.08
C ALA A 84 9.85 11.72 16.79
N ASP A 85 11.12 11.34 16.86
CA ASP A 85 12.01 11.23 15.70
C ASP A 85 11.48 10.19 14.68
N ILE A 86 11.03 9.02 15.16
CA ILE A 86 10.42 8.00 14.33
C ILE A 86 9.15 8.55 13.64
N LYS A 87 8.33 9.28 14.38
CA LYS A 87 7.10 9.86 13.81
C LYS A 87 7.41 10.98 12.81
N GLU A 88 8.47 11.74 13.00
CA GLU A 88 8.93 12.74 12.04
C GLU A 88 9.42 12.07 10.74
N GLU A 89 10.15 10.96 10.83
CA GLU A 89 10.67 10.22 9.69
C GLU A 89 9.57 9.47 8.90
N TYR A 90 8.65 8.81 9.61
CA TYR A 90 7.64 7.92 9.00
C TYR A 90 6.24 8.55 8.86
N GLY A 91 6.00 9.72 9.46
CA GLY A 91 4.76 10.47 9.33
C GLY A 91 3.53 9.68 9.79
N ASP A 92 2.50 9.67 8.94
CA ASP A 92 1.22 8.99 9.23
C ASP A 92 1.29 7.46 9.19
N LYS A 93 2.46 6.91 8.83
CA LYS A 93 2.68 5.45 8.83
C LYS A 93 2.88 4.87 10.23
N VAL A 94 3.13 5.71 11.23
CA VAL A 94 3.32 5.30 12.62
C VAL A 94 2.37 6.05 13.53
N GLU A 95 1.51 5.31 14.22
CA GLU A 95 0.67 5.80 15.33
C GLU A 95 1.27 5.32 16.65
N VAL A 96 1.44 6.21 17.64
CA VAL A 96 2.04 5.88 18.93
C VAL A 96 1.02 6.07 20.05
N MET A 97 0.86 5.05 20.90
CA MET A 97 0.05 5.08 22.12
C MET A 97 0.94 4.98 23.36
N HIS A 98 0.84 5.97 24.23
CA HIS A 98 1.62 6.06 25.46
C HIS A 98 0.77 5.71 26.68
N MET A 99 1.28 4.82 27.57
CA MET A 99 0.69 4.50 28.87
C MET A 99 1.69 4.82 29.97
N TYR A 100 1.41 5.89 30.71
CA TYR A 100 2.30 6.41 31.75
C TYR A 100 1.95 5.87 33.13
N ASN A 101 2.93 5.94 34.06
CA ASN A 101 2.76 5.60 35.47
C ASN A 101 2.21 4.19 35.71
N VAL A 102 2.66 3.23 34.88
CA VAL A 102 2.27 1.82 35.05
C VAL A 102 3.03 1.26 36.24
N ALA A 103 2.31 0.90 37.31
CA ALA A 103 2.91 0.32 38.51
C ALA A 103 3.31 -1.13 38.24
N GLU A 104 4.42 -1.57 38.84
CA GLU A 104 4.86 -2.96 38.77
C GLU A 104 3.77 -3.89 39.34
N GLY A 105 3.50 -4.97 38.60
CA GLY A 105 2.42 -5.91 38.89
C GLY A 105 1.07 -5.56 38.26
N THR A 106 0.90 -4.37 37.68
CA THR A 106 -0.32 -3.97 36.94
C THR A 106 -0.12 -3.92 35.44
N GLU A 107 1.09 -4.14 34.96
CA GLU A 107 1.48 -4.04 33.54
C GLU A 107 0.66 -4.95 32.63
N ARG A 108 0.15 -6.07 33.13
CA ARG A 108 -0.66 -7.02 32.35
C ARG A 108 -1.89 -6.35 31.73
N ASP A 109 -2.63 -5.61 32.53
CA ASP A 109 -3.88 -4.98 32.12
C ASP A 109 -3.61 -3.91 31.01
N TYR A 110 -2.51 -3.17 31.17
CA TYR A 110 -2.10 -2.17 30.18
C TYR A 110 -1.62 -2.80 28.86
N LEU A 111 -0.85 -3.89 28.95
CA LEU A 111 -0.38 -4.63 27.77
C LEU A 111 -1.56 -5.28 27.01
N GLU A 112 -2.48 -5.94 27.72
CA GLU A 112 -3.69 -6.52 27.12
C GLU A 112 -4.59 -5.44 26.51
N ARG A 113 -4.65 -4.26 27.11
CA ARG A 113 -5.35 -3.12 26.53
C ARG A 113 -4.72 -2.65 25.23
N LEU A 114 -3.39 -2.50 25.17
CA LEU A 114 -2.69 -2.14 23.94
C LEU A 114 -2.91 -3.14 22.81
N VAL A 115 -2.93 -4.45 23.14
CA VAL A 115 -3.31 -5.50 22.17
C VAL A 115 -4.75 -5.30 21.67
N SER A 116 -5.68 -5.06 22.60
CA SER A 116 -7.11 -4.83 22.26
C SER A 116 -7.32 -3.57 21.42
N ASP A 117 -6.52 -2.53 21.67
CA ASP A 117 -6.52 -1.28 20.90
C ASP A 117 -5.84 -1.44 19.53
N GLY A 118 -5.36 -2.65 19.19
CA GLY A 118 -4.81 -3.00 17.87
C GLY A 118 -3.38 -2.56 17.65
N CYS A 119 -2.57 -2.44 18.71
CA CYS A 119 -1.14 -2.19 18.57
C CYS A 119 -0.45 -3.40 17.91
N ASN A 120 0.30 -3.15 16.84
CA ASN A 120 1.08 -4.16 16.12
C ASN A 120 2.43 -4.41 16.79
N MET A 121 2.94 -3.44 17.53
CA MET A 121 4.21 -3.50 18.24
C MET A 121 4.04 -2.89 19.62
N ILE A 122 4.55 -3.54 20.66
CA ILE A 122 4.43 -3.07 22.04
C ILE A 122 5.81 -3.10 22.71
N PHE A 123 6.17 -1.96 23.32
CA PHE A 123 7.39 -1.81 24.10
C PHE A 123 7.06 -1.70 25.60
N SER A 124 7.76 -2.46 26.39
CA SER A 124 7.75 -2.35 27.86
C SER A 124 9.08 -1.83 28.33
N THR A 125 9.10 -0.67 29.01
CA THR A 125 10.33 0.06 29.34
C THR A 125 10.95 -0.33 30.67
N SER A 126 10.37 -1.28 31.41
CA SER A 126 10.95 -1.78 32.68
C SER A 126 11.39 -3.23 32.59
N TYR A 127 12.50 -3.54 33.21
CA TYR A 127 12.96 -4.91 33.40
C TYR A 127 11.91 -5.77 34.11
N ASN A 128 11.22 -5.20 35.11
CA ASN A 128 10.23 -5.93 35.92
C ASN A 128 8.96 -6.32 35.12
N TYR A 129 8.69 -5.69 33.97
CA TYR A 129 7.60 -6.10 33.08
C TYR A 129 7.95 -7.29 32.20
N GLY A 130 9.23 -7.72 32.17
CA GLY A 130 9.75 -8.68 31.21
C GLY A 130 9.05 -10.04 31.25
N VAL A 131 8.70 -10.54 32.43
CA VAL A 131 7.98 -11.83 32.56
C VAL A 131 6.60 -11.75 31.95
N THR A 132 5.81 -10.75 32.33
CA THR A 132 4.46 -10.53 31.83
C THR A 132 4.45 -10.26 30.32
N THR A 133 5.38 -9.44 29.84
CA THR A 133 5.55 -9.14 28.41
C THR A 133 5.82 -10.41 27.62
N LYS A 134 6.71 -11.29 28.11
CA LYS A 134 7.03 -12.57 27.47
C LYS A 134 5.82 -13.50 27.40
N GLU A 135 5.06 -13.61 28.49
CA GLU A 135 3.84 -14.43 28.53
C GLU A 135 2.80 -13.95 27.52
N LEU A 136 2.60 -12.62 27.43
CA LEU A 136 1.65 -12.04 26.50
C LEU A 136 2.12 -12.16 25.04
N ALA A 137 3.42 -12.02 24.77
CA ALA A 137 3.96 -12.26 23.44
C ALA A 137 3.76 -13.71 22.96
N GLN A 138 3.74 -14.68 23.87
CA GLN A 138 3.41 -16.07 23.55
C GLN A 138 1.89 -16.29 23.31
N LYS A 139 1.05 -15.51 24.02
CA LYS A 139 -0.42 -15.56 23.88
C LYS A 139 -0.90 -14.88 22.60
N TYR A 140 -0.23 -13.83 22.17
CA TYR A 140 -0.54 -12.99 21.03
C TYR A 140 0.67 -12.92 20.07
N PRO A 141 0.94 -13.96 19.26
CA PRO A 141 2.15 -14.07 18.47
C PRO A 141 2.19 -13.20 17.20
N GLU A 142 1.08 -12.52 16.84
CA GLU A 142 0.95 -11.71 15.63
C GLU A 142 0.98 -10.21 15.92
#